data_6b3974be112c8d31188c3c1f14710a34
#
_entry.id   6b3974be112c8d31188c3c1f14710a34
#
_cell.length_a   1.000
_cell.length_b   1.000
_cell.length_c   1.000
_cell.angle_alpha   90.00
_cell.angle_beta   90.00
_cell.angle_gamma   90.00
#
_symmetry.space_group_name_H-M   'P 1'
#
loop_
_entity.id
_entity.type
_entity.pdbx_description
1 polymer ?
#
loop_
_entity_poly.entity_id
_entity_poly.type
_entity_poly.pdbx_seq_one_letter_code
_entity_poly.pdbx_strand_id
1 'polypeptide(L)'
;MSGHALVLPGGSYRSHAPHEAEPVVDWLEGLGIAASVLRYPLGRPHPAAHAAIGARIEGLRRAGVDRVLLVGFSAGGHAAGLAALDAVVPAARPDAAILGYPVVSLRRHSHQGSSEVLLGGRDTDENRSALSLETRVTADAPPFFVFHSLDDEKVPVEHSLLLSGALRRERVPHELHLYPVGGHGCALGGPGVDWTAACERWLRAGGWGEKTIPG
;
A
#
# COMPACT_ATOMS: atom_id res chain seq x y z
N MET A 1 -5.25 -22.10 -3.98
CA MET A 1 -4.71 -20.97 -4.76
C MET A 1 -3.50 -20.43 -4.03
N SER A 2 -2.35 -20.33 -4.71
CA SER A 2 -1.12 -19.81 -4.13
C SER A 2 -1.18 -18.27 -4.05
N GLY A 3 -0.95 -17.71 -2.88
CA GLY A 3 -0.89 -16.26 -2.66
C GLY A 3 0.50 -15.80 -2.29
N HIS A 4 0.89 -14.58 -2.69
CA HIS A 4 2.14 -13.96 -2.31
C HIS A 4 1.96 -12.49 -2.00
N ALA A 5 2.53 -12.02 -0.89
CA ALA A 5 2.51 -10.62 -0.50
C ALA A 5 3.84 -9.93 -0.88
N LEU A 6 3.75 -8.76 -1.51
CA LEU A 6 4.88 -7.86 -1.73
C LEU A 6 4.83 -6.73 -0.73
N VAL A 7 5.84 -6.64 0.13
CA VAL A 7 5.97 -5.59 1.15
C VAL A 7 6.81 -4.44 0.59
N LEU A 8 6.26 -3.24 0.63
CA LEU A 8 6.86 -2.00 0.14
C LEU A 8 7.08 -1.03 1.31
N PRO A 9 8.29 -0.98 1.87
CA PRO A 9 8.60 -0.07 2.98
C PRO A 9 8.50 1.40 2.58
N GLY A 10 8.20 2.28 3.53
CA GLY A 10 8.26 3.72 3.38
C GLY A 10 9.68 4.27 3.34
N GLY A 11 9.80 5.60 3.42
CA GLY A 11 11.08 6.32 3.40
C GLY A 11 11.15 7.41 2.34
N SER A 12 10.01 8.02 2.00
CA SER A 12 9.90 9.19 1.11
C SER A 12 10.50 8.99 -0.29
N TYR A 13 10.56 7.75 -0.78
CA TYR A 13 11.26 7.37 -2.02
C TYR A 13 12.78 7.65 -1.99
N ARG A 14 13.36 7.92 -0.82
CA ARG A 14 14.79 8.21 -0.63
C ARG A 14 15.52 7.12 0.14
N SER A 15 14.78 6.31 0.88
CA SER A 15 15.27 5.17 1.67
C SER A 15 14.18 4.09 1.75
N HIS A 16 14.52 2.95 2.36
CA HIS A 16 13.56 1.93 2.79
C HIS A 16 13.64 1.79 4.30
N ALA A 17 12.52 1.98 4.99
CA ALA A 17 12.42 1.87 6.45
C ALA A 17 12.54 0.39 6.88
N PRO A 18 13.58 0.00 7.65
CA PRO A 18 13.80 -1.43 7.94
C PRO A 18 12.69 -2.07 8.77
N HIS A 19 12.05 -1.32 9.67
CA HIS A 19 10.96 -1.80 10.52
C HIS A 19 9.65 -2.06 9.78
N GLU A 20 9.53 -1.56 8.54
CA GLU A 20 8.39 -1.78 7.63
C GLU A 20 8.71 -2.84 6.56
N ALA A 21 9.83 -3.52 6.68
CA ALA A 21 10.35 -4.49 5.72
C ALA A 21 10.23 -5.94 6.25
N GLU A 22 11.35 -6.55 6.63
CA GLU A 22 11.43 -7.94 7.07
C GLU A 22 10.47 -8.27 8.23
N PRO A 23 10.29 -7.43 9.28
CA PRO A 23 9.31 -7.73 10.34
C PRO A 23 7.87 -7.92 9.83
N VAL A 24 7.50 -7.20 8.77
CA VAL A 24 6.17 -7.34 8.14
C VAL A 24 6.08 -8.63 7.33
N VAL A 25 7.17 -9.04 6.68
CA VAL A 25 7.26 -10.36 6.02
C VAL A 25 7.07 -11.47 7.05
N ASP A 26 7.81 -11.44 8.17
CA ASP A 26 7.72 -12.43 9.23
C ASP A 26 6.29 -12.54 9.80
N TRP A 27 5.62 -11.40 9.98
CA TRP A 27 4.21 -11.37 10.41
C TRP A 27 3.28 -12.06 9.40
N LEU A 28 3.41 -11.76 8.10
CA LEU A 28 2.60 -12.36 7.04
C LEU A 28 2.86 -13.87 6.91
N GLU A 29 4.11 -14.29 6.99
CA GLU A 29 4.49 -15.71 6.96
C GLU A 29 3.94 -16.46 8.18
N GLY A 30 3.89 -15.81 9.35
CA GLY A 30 3.21 -16.32 10.53
C GLY A 30 1.70 -16.55 10.35
N LEU A 31 1.07 -15.85 9.39
CA LEU A 31 -0.32 -16.06 8.98
C LEU A 31 -0.48 -17.10 7.86
N GLY A 32 0.61 -17.74 7.40
CA GLY A 32 0.61 -18.68 6.29
C GLY A 32 0.56 -18.00 4.90
N ILE A 33 0.95 -16.74 4.79
CA ILE A 33 1.00 -16.00 3.54
C ILE A 33 2.45 -15.83 3.13
N ALA A 34 2.88 -16.47 2.04
CA ALA A 34 4.22 -16.26 1.50
C ALA A 34 4.44 -14.77 1.18
N ALA A 35 5.57 -14.22 1.59
CA ALA A 35 5.83 -12.80 1.45
C ALA A 35 7.28 -12.50 1.05
N SER A 36 7.52 -11.32 0.49
CA SER A 36 8.87 -10.82 0.24
C SER A 36 8.89 -9.29 0.23
N VAL A 37 10.02 -8.69 0.63
CA VAL A 37 10.23 -7.25 0.50
C VAL A 37 10.57 -6.90 -0.94
N LEU A 38 9.89 -5.91 -1.49
CA LEU A 38 10.26 -5.28 -2.75
C LEU A 38 10.98 -3.95 -2.48
N ARG A 39 12.30 -3.96 -2.66
CA ARG A 39 13.10 -2.74 -2.62
C ARG A 39 13.04 -2.03 -3.98
N TYR A 40 11.99 -1.21 -4.16
CA TYR A 40 11.77 -0.42 -5.37
C TYR A 40 12.84 0.67 -5.54
N PRO A 41 13.10 1.17 -6.79
CA PRO A 41 14.13 2.18 -7.05
C PRO A 41 13.94 3.46 -6.23
N LEU A 42 15.01 3.92 -5.58
CA LEU A 42 15.05 5.13 -4.76
C LEU A 42 15.61 6.32 -5.54
N GLY A 43 15.18 7.55 -5.18
CA GLY A 43 15.66 8.79 -5.79
C GLY A 43 15.31 8.94 -7.27
N ARG A 44 14.38 8.14 -7.78
CA ARG A 44 13.98 8.15 -9.20
C ARG A 44 12.55 8.65 -9.34
N PRO A 45 12.30 9.54 -10.33
CA PRO A 45 10.95 10.02 -10.58
C PRO A 45 10.04 8.91 -11.10
N HIS A 46 8.72 9.17 -11.03
CA HIS A 46 7.74 8.31 -11.68
C HIS A 46 8.07 8.17 -13.19
N PRO A 47 7.98 6.93 -13.78
CA PRO A 47 7.32 5.75 -13.24
C PRO A 47 8.27 4.68 -12.64
N ALA A 48 9.50 5.00 -12.23
CA ALA A 48 10.51 3.99 -11.89
C ALA A 48 10.05 2.96 -10.83
N ALA A 49 9.48 3.40 -9.71
CA ALA A 49 8.96 2.49 -8.69
C ALA A 49 7.75 1.69 -9.20
N HIS A 50 6.83 2.35 -9.89
CA HIS A 50 5.63 1.74 -10.47
C HIS A 50 5.99 0.62 -11.45
N ALA A 51 6.93 0.86 -12.37
CA ALA A 51 7.41 -0.13 -13.33
C ALA A 51 8.06 -1.34 -12.63
N ALA A 52 8.86 -1.11 -11.57
CA ALA A 52 9.47 -2.18 -10.80
C ALA A 52 8.44 -3.06 -10.08
N ILE A 53 7.37 -2.45 -9.54
CA ILE A 53 6.27 -3.18 -8.89
C ILE A 53 5.53 -4.03 -9.91
N GLY A 54 5.15 -3.45 -11.04
CA GLY A 54 4.47 -4.17 -12.13
C GLY A 54 5.28 -5.37 -12.63
N ALA A 55 6.56 -5.17 -12.91
CA ALA A 55 7.47 -6.24 -13.35
C ALA A 55 7.60 -7.37 -12.30
N ARG A 56 7.60 -7.03 -11.00
CA ARG A 56 7.65 -8.03 -9.93
C ARG A 56 6.36 -8.83 -9.84
N ILE A 57 5.19 -8.19 -9.94
CA ILE A 57 3.88 -8.87 -9.97
C ILE A 57 3.81 -9.84 -11.15
N GLU A 58 4.18 -9.38 -12.36
CA GLU A 58 4.22 -10.23 -13.55
C GLU A 58 5.19 -11.42 -13.37
N GLY A 59 6.34 -11.19 -12.74
CA GLY A 59 7.29 -12.25 -12.42
C GLY A 59 6.68 -13.32 -11.51
N LEU A 60 5.94 -12.91 -10.47
CA LEU A 60 5.22 -13.83 -9.58
C LEU A 60 4.14 -14.62 -10.35
N ARG A 61 3.37 -13.94 -11.20
CA ARG A 61 2.36 -14.60 -12.05
C ARG A 61 2.99 -15.66 -12.95
N ARG A 62 4.10 -15.33 -13.61
CA ARG A 62 4.85 -16.31 -14.45
C ARG A 62 5.40 -17.49 -13.64
N ALA A 63 5.71 -17.29 -12.37
CA ALA A 63 6.12 -18.35 -11.43
C ALA A 63 4.95 -19.18 -10.87
N GLY A 64 3.72 -18.94 -11.32
CA GLY A 64 2.53 -19.71 -10.92
C GLY A 64 1.84 -19.17 -9.66
N VAL A 65 2.12 -17.93 -9.24
CA VAL A 65 1.38 -17.31 -8.13
C VAL A 65 0.01 -16.84 -8.63
N ASP A 66 -1.05 -17.40 -8.03
CA ASP A 66 -2.43 -17.09 -8.41
C ASP A 66 -2.90 -15.71 -7.94
N ARG A 67 -2.45 -15.28 -6.76
CA ARG A 67 -2.91 -14.04 -6.13
C ARG A 67 -1.74 -13.24 -5.57
N VAL A 68 -1.72 -11.91 -5.81
CA VAL A 68 -0.70 -11.01 -5.30
C VAL A 68 -1.34 -9.94 -4.40
N LEU A 69 -0.85 -9.83 -3.17
CA LEU A 69 -1.20 -8.80 -2.20
C LEU A 69 -0.08 -7.75 -2.18
N LEU A 70 -0.42 -6.48 -2.27
CA LEU A 70 0.52 -5.40 -1.97
C LEU A 70 0.34 -4.93 -0.52
N VAL A 71 1.45 -4.76 0.19
CA VAL A 71 1.47 -4.22 1.56
C VAL A 71 2.44 -3.05 1.58
N GLY A 72 1.95 -1.84 1.73
CA GLY A 72 2.79 -0.65 1.64
C GLY A 72 2.58 0.33 2.78
N PHE A 73 3.66 1.00 3.20
CA PHE A 73 3.65 1.95 4.31
C PHE A 73 4.14 3.33 3.86
N SER A 74 3.48 4.40 4.30
CA SER A 74 3.93 5.77 3.99
C SER A 74 4.11 6.00 2.48
N ALA A 75 5.31 6.33 2.03
CA ALA A 75 5.66 6.42 0.61
C ALA A 75 5.55 5.06 -0.12
N GLY A 76 5.86 3.94 0.55
CA GLY A 76 5.60 2.59 0.05
C GLY A 76 4.10 2.31 -0.09
N GLY A 77 3.28 2.88 0.81
CA GLY A 77 1.82 2.87 0.69
C GLY A 77 1.32 3.62 -0.55
N HIS A 78 1.93 4.76 -0.87
CA HIS A 78 1.66 5.44 -2.13
C HIS A 78 2.05 4.58 -3.34
N ALA A 79 3.24 3.98 -3.34
CA ALA A 79 3.70 3.14 -4.43
C ALA A 79 2.81 1.91 -4.65
N ALA A 80 2.41 1.24 -3.56
CA ALA A 80 1.47 0.11 -3.59
C ALA A 80 0.08 0.52 -4.07
N GLY A 81 -0.45 1.64 -3.55
CA GLY A 81 -1.74 2.18 -3.96
C GLY A 81 -1.77 2.57 -5.43
N LEU A 82 -0.73 3.25 -5.92
CA LEU A 82 -0.65 3.62 -7.34
C LEU A 82 -0.58 2.38 -8.24
N ALA A 83 0.20 1.37 -7.87
CA ALA A 83 0.27 0.12 -8.63
C ALA A 83 -1.05 -0.66 -8.61
N ALA A 84 -1.82 -0.56 -7.53
CA ALA A 84 -3.15 -1.18 -7.43
C ALA A 84 -4.21 -0.47 -8.28
N LEU A 85 -4.08 0.84 -8.45
CA LEU A 85 -5.07 1.68 -9.13
C LEU A 85 -4.76 1.92 -10.61
N ASP A 86 -3.49 1.79 -11.02
CA ASP A 86 -3.00 2.14 -12.37
C ASP A 86 -2.24 1.00 -13.04
N ALA A 87 -2.71 -0.23 -12.92
CA ALA A 87 -2.11 -1.36 -13.60
C ALA A 87 -2.34 -1.28 -15.11
N VAL A 88 -1.26 -1.04 -15.86
CA VAL A 88 -1.31 -0.88 -17.33
C VAL A 88 -1.70 -2.19 -18.03
N VAL A 89 -1.33 -3.33 -17.45
CA VAL A 89 -1.66 -4.66 -17.99
C VAL A 89 -2.31 -5.53 -16.91
N PRO A 90 -3.28 -6.38 -17.26
CA PRO A 90 -3.97 -7.24 -16.27
C PRO A 90 -3.01 -8.11 -15.44
N ALA A 91 -1.92 -8.62 -16.04
CA ALA A 91 -0.92 -9.45 -15.37
C ALA A 91 -0.12 -8.70 -14.27
N ALA A 92 -0.04 -7.38 -14.34
CA ALA A 92 0.60 -6.53 -13.34
C ALA A 92 -0.36 -6.06 -12.23
N ARG A 93 -1.64 -6.44 -12.29
CA ARG A 93 -2.65 -6.03 -11.32
C ARG A 93 -2.58 -6.88 -10.06
N PRO A 94 -2.50 -6.29 -8.86
CA PRO A 94 -2.64 -7.02 -7.61
C PRO A 94 -4.11 -7.35 -7.34
N ASP A 95 -4.34 -8.35 -6.46
CA ASP A 95 -5.68 -8.80 -6.07
C ASP A 95 -6.21 -8.11 -4.82
N ALA A 96 -5.35 -7.45 -4.06
CA ALA A 96 -5.70 -6.68 -2.88
C ALA A 96 -4.53 -5.77 -2.47
N ALA A 97 -4.81 -4.73 -1.65
CA ALA A 97 -3.79 -3.86 -1.11
C ALA A 97 -4.04 -3.51 0.37
N ILE A 98 -2.98 -3.53 1.18
CA ILE A 98 -2.94 -3.04 2.55
C ILE A 98 -2.06 -1.79 2.55
N LEU A 99 -2.60 -0.67 3.05
CA LEU A 99 -1.90 0.61 3.08
C LEU A 99 -1.86 1.16 4.51
N GLY A 100 -0.67 1.25 5.08
CA GLY A 100 -0.44 1.87 6.39
C GLY A 100 -0.05 3.33 6.23
N TYR A 101 -0.78 4.24 6.88
CA TYR A 101 -0.52 5.69 6.88
C TYR A 101 0.01 6.21 5.53
N PRO A 102 -0.67 5.88 4.41
CA PRO A 102 -0.14 6.10 3.07
C PRO A 102 -0.07 7.59 2.73
N VAL A 103 0.96 8.00 1.99
CA VAL A 103 0.86 9.20 1.16
C VAL A 103 -0.18 8.90 0.08
N VAL A 104 -1.15 9.78 -0.10
CA VAL A 104 -2.26 9.60 -1.07
C VAL A 104 -2.28 10.75 -2.06
N SER A 105 -2.44 11.97 -1.59
CA SER A 105 -2.53 13.14 -2.45
C SER A 105 -1.20 13.88 -2.56
N LEU A 106 -0.80 14.21 -3.79
CA LEU A 106 0.29 15.13 -4.05
C LEU A 106 -0.20 16.58 -4.22
N ARG A 107 -1.53 16.78 -4.22
CA ARG A 107 -2.18 18.09 -4.34
C ARG A 107 -2.61 18.67 -2.99
N ARG A 108 -3.21 17.83 -2.13
CA ARG A 108 -3.77 18.20 -0.83
C ARG A 108 -2.92 17.59 0.25
N HIS A 109 -2.56 18.38 1.28
CA HIS A 109 -1.72 17.89 2.40
C HIS A 109 -0.39 17.27 1.93
N SER A 110 0.15 17.75 0.80
CA SER A 110 1.24 17.11 0.08
C SER A 110 2.45 16.85 0.97
N HIS A 111 2.88 15.58 1.03
CA HIS A 111 4.13 15.20 1.66
C HIS A 111 5.30 15.58 0.74
N GLN A 112 5.99 16.70 1.05
CA GLN A 112 6.99 17.34 0.21
C GLN A 112 8.09 16.37 -0.24
N GLY A 113 8.66 15.60 0.68
CA GLY A 113 9.77 14.68 0.37
C GLY A 113 9.43 13.63 -0.70
N SER A 114 8.21 13.07 -0.67
CA SER A 114 7.74 12.13 -1.69
C SER A 114 7.43 12.82 -3.01
N SER A 115 6.79 14.01 -2.95
CA SER A 115 6.41 14.77 -4.15
C SER A 115 7.62 15.20 -4.96
N GLU A 116 8.68 15.70 -4.32
CA GLU A 116 9.92 16.12 -4.98
C GLU A 116 10.56 14.97 -5.78
N VAL A 117 10.64 13.77 -5.19
CA VAL A 117 11.21 12.61 -5.87
C VAL A 117 10.31 12.15 -7.03
N LEU A 118 9.02 11.98 -6.77
CA LEU A 118 8.07 11.47 -7.77
C LEU A 118 7.95 12.39 -8.99
N LEU A 119 7.90 13.70 -8.78
CA LEU A 119 7.73 14.68 -9.84
C LEU A 119 9.02 14.94 -10.61
N GLY A 120 10.20 14.80 -9.97
CA GLY A 120 11.50 14.89 -10.64
C GLY A 120 11.68 16.17 -11.46
N GLY A 121 11.29 17.33 -10.90
CA GLY A 121 11.32 18.64 -11.58
C GLY A 121 10.14 18.93 -12.51
N ARG A 122 9.22 17.99 -12.70
CA ARG A 122 7.96 18.18 -13.48
C ARG A 122 6.78 18.47 -12.54
N ASP A 123 6.96 19.45 -11.64
CA ASP A 123 5.98 19.81 -10.64
C ASP A 123 4.91 20.73 -11.24
N THR A 124 3.83 20.14 -11.72
CA THR A 124 2.64 20.81 -12.24
C THR A 124 1.40 20.24 -11.56
N ASP A 125 0.32 21.00 -11.52
CA ASP A 125 -0.98 20.54 -10.99
C ASP A 125 -1.48 19.28 -11.69
N GLU A 126 -1.23 19.14 -12.99
CA GLU A 126 -1.57 17.97 -13.78
C GLU A 126 -0.80 16.74 -13.31
N ASN A 127 0.54 16.83 -13.18
CA ASN A 127 1.37 15.73 -12.70
C ASN A 127 1.07 15.37 -11.23
N ARG A 128 0.82 16.38 -10.38
CA ARG A 128 0.36 16.15 -9.01
C ARG A 128 -0.96 15.40 -8.99
N SER A 129 -1.92 15.78 -9.84
CA SER A 129 -3.20 15.08 -9.96
C SER A 129 -3.02 13.65 -10.47
N ALA A 130 -2.22 13.47 -11.53
CA ALA A 130 -1.97 12.16 -12.12
C ALA A 130 -1.34 11.15 -11.17
N LEU A 131 -0.57 11.64 -10.16
CA LEU A 131 0.08 10.81 -9.14
C LEU A 131 -0.66 10.81 -7.78
N SER A 132 -1.83 11.42 -7.68
CA SER A 132 -2.67 11.38 -6.48
C SER A 132 -3.62 10.21 -6.53
N LEU A 133 -3.57 9.31 -5.53
CA LEU A 133 -4.32 8.05 -5.52
C LEU A 133 -5.83 8.29 -5.60
N GLU A 134 -6.34 9.31 -4.88
CA GLU A 134 -7.78 9.63 -4.82
C GLU A 134 -8.37 10.02 -6.17
N THR A 135 -7.53 10.39 -7.14
CA THR A 135 -7.95 10.74 -8.51
C THR A 135 -7.89 9.55 -9.47
N ARG A 136 -7.30 8.44 -9.05
CA ARG A 136 -7.06 7.24 -9.87
C ARG A 136 -8.04 6.10 -9.59
N VAL A 137 -8.86 6.22 -8.55
CA VAL A 137 -9.82 5.17 -8.18
C VAL A 137 -10.87 5.00 -9.26
N THR A 138 -11.04 3.76 -9.71
CA THR A 138 -12.12 3.33 -10.61
C THR A 138 -12.85 2.14 -10.01
N ALA A 139 -14.02 1.80 -10.53
CA ALA A 139 -14.82 0.65 -10.06
C ALA A 139 -14.10 -0.70 -10.18
N ASP A 140 -13.06 -0.76 -11.02
CA ASP A 140 -12.26 -1.96 -11.21
C ASP A 140 -11.12 -2.12 -10.20
N ALA A 141 -10.91 -1.17 -9.28
CA ALA A 141 -9.85 -1.25 -8.27
C ALA A 141 -10.03 -2.48 -7.36
N PRO A 142 -8.92 -3.14 -6.94
CA PRO A 142 -9.01 -4.26 -6.02
C PRO A 142 -9.46 -3.79 -4.61
N PRO A 143 -9.85 -4.72 -3.71
CA PRO A 143 -10.17 -4.36 -2.33
C PRO A 143 -8.97 -3.80 -1.58
N PHE A 144 -9.24 -2.85 -0.66
CA PHE A 144 -8.23 -2.18 0.16
C PHE A 144 -8.49 -2.37 1.66
N PHE A 145 -7.41 -2.54 2.42
CA PHE A 145 -7.37 -2.31 3.85
C PHE A 145 -6.46 -1.11 4.12
N VAL A 146 -6.97 -0.10 4.82
CA VAL A 146 -6.23 1.13 5.10
C VAL A 146 -6.23 1.39 6.60
N PHE A 147 -5.09 1.77 7.17
CA PHE A 147 -5.04 2.23 8.55
C PHE A 147 -4.18 3.47 8.72
N HIS A 148 -4.49 4.28 9.72
CA HIS A 148 -3.80 5.53 10.00
C HIS A 148 -3.96 5.95 11.46
N SER A 149 -3.00 6.69 12.00
CA SER A 149 -3.09 7.34 13.31
C SER A 149 -3.55 8.79 13.17
N LEU A 150 -4.46 9.24 14.03
CA LEU A 150 -4.99 10.61 13.99
C LEU A 150 -3.95 11.67 14.38
N ASP A 151 -2.92 11.26 15.13
CA ASP A 151 -1.81 12.10 15.59
C ASP A 151 -0.58 12.03 14.65
N ASP A 152 -0.74 11.56 13.41
CA ASP A 152 0.33 11.55 12.42
C ASP A 152 0.61 12.97 11.90
N GLU A 153 1.73 13.55 12.35
CA GLU A 153 2.16 14.91 11.96
C GLU A 153 2.96 14.95 10.64
N LYS A 154 3.42 13.79 10.14
CA LYS A 154 4.22 13.73 8.90
C LYS A 154 3.37 13.53 7.65
N VAL A 155 2.43 12.61 7.74
CA VAL A 155 1.43 12.34 6.70
C VAL A 155 0.06 12.45 7.35
N PRO A 156 -0.62 13.60 7.23
CA PRO A 156 -1.90 13.82 7.90
C PRO A 156 -2.95 12.77 7.54
N VAL A 157 -3.78 12.40 8.51
CA VAL A 157 -4.84 11.38 8.35
C VAL A 157 -5.79 11.67 7.19
N GLU A 158 -5.89 12.93 6.77
CA GLU A 158 -6.65 13.39 5.61
C GLU A 158 -6.29 12.65 4.33
N HIS A 159 -5.06 12.17 4.19
CA HIS A 159 -4.66 11.31 3.08
C HIS A 159 -5.51 10.04 3.02
N SER A 160 -5.66 9.32 4.12
CA SER A 160 -6.48 8.11 4.17
C SER A 160 -7.97 8.40 4.03
N LEU A 161 -8.45 9.53 4.55
CA LEU A 161 -9.83 9.98 4.38
C LEU A 161 -10.14 10.30 2.91
N LEU A 162 -9.23 10.96 2.19
CA LEU A 162 -9.35 11.23 0.75
C LEU A 162 -9.45 9.93 -0.07
N LEU A 163 -8.58 8.96 0.21
CA LEU A 163 -8.61 7.67 -0.48
C LEU A 163 -9.89 6.91 -0.20
N SER A 164 -10.30 6.80 1.08
CA SER A 164 -11.54 6.12 1.45
C SER A 164 -12.77 6.78 0.82
N GLY A 165 -12.82 8.12 0.78
CA GLY A 165 -13.87 8.85 0.08
C GLY A 165 -13.95 8.53 -1.41
N ALA A 166 -12.81 8.38 -2.08
CA ALA A 166 -12.73 8.00 -3.49
C ALA A 166 -13.14 6.53 -3.70
N LEU A 167 -12.63 5.60 -2.89
CA LEU A 167 -13.00 4.18 -2.95
C LEU A 167 -14.51 3.97 -2.73
N ARG A 168 -15.10 4.69 -1.76
CA ARG A 168 -16.54 4.64 -1.49
C ARG A 168 -17.37 5.16 -2.66
N ARG A 169 -16.94 6.25 -3.31
CA ARG A 169 -17.64 6.83 -4.48
C ARG A 169 -17.71 5.84 -5.64
N GLU A 170 -16.62 5.10 -5.88
CA GLU A 170 -16.52 4.08 -6.93
C GLU A 170 -17.00 2.69 -6.48
N ARG A 171 -17.55 2.57 -5.24
CA ARG A 171 -18.05 1.32 -4.66
C ARG A 171 -16.99 0.21 -4.54
N VAL A 172 -15.72 0.57 -4.42
CA VAL A 172 -14.63 -0.37 -4.21
C VAL A 172 -14.69 -0.88 -2.76
N PRO A 173 -14.67 -2.22 -2.52
CA PRO A 173 -14.64 -2.78 -1.19
C PRO A 173 -13.39 -2.32 -0.43
N HIS A 174 -13.56 -1.74 0.76
CA HIS A 174 -12.44 -1.33 1.59
C HIS A 174 -12.80 -1.22 3.06
N GLU A 175 -11.79 -1.35 3.92
CA GLU A 175 -11.86 -1.00 5.33
C GLU A 175 -10.92 0.17 5.61
N LEU A 176 -11.35 1.10 6.47
CA LEU A 176 -10.52 2.19 7.00
C LEU A 176 -10.52 2.13 8.53
N HIS A 177 -9.34 1.95 9.11
CA HIS A 177 -9.12 1.89 10.56
C HIS A 177 -8.33 3.11 11.02
N LEU A 178 -8.91 3.90 11.91
CA LEU A 178 -8.29 5.09 12.48
C LEU A 178 -8.02 4.89 13.96
N TYR A 179 -6.80 5.21 14.39
CA TYR A 179 -6.33 5.07 15.76
C TYR A 179 -6.05 6.44 16.37
N PRO A 180 -6.46 6.70 17.61
CA PRO A 180 -6.25 8.02 18.25
C PRO A 180 -4.78 8.41 18.35
N VAL A 181 -3.91 7.43 18.57
CA VAL A 181 -2.46 7.60 18.78
C VAL A 181 -1.66 6.60 17.95
N GLY A 182 -0.37 6.86 17.75
CA GLY A 182 0.54 5.98 17.01
C GLY A 182 1.59 6.74 16.21
N GLY A 183 1.35 7.99 15.90
CA GLY A 183 2.24 8.83 15.10
C GLY A 183 2.46 8.26 13.70
N HIS A 184 3.56 8.69 13.07
CA HIS A 184 3.97 8.18 11.76
C HIS A 184 4.97 7.04 11.89
N GLY A 185 4.81 6.00 11.05
CA GLY A 185 5.80 4.92 10.97
C GLY A 185 5.64 3.85 12.05
N CYS A 186 4.42 3.59 12.52
CA CYS A 186 4.15 2.59 13.56
C CYS A 186 4.32 1.13 13.08
N ALA A 187 4.60 0.88 11.79
CA ALA A 187 4.79 -0.46 11.22
C ALA A 187 3.73 -1.47 11.69
N LEU A 188 4.13 -2.54 12.42
CA LEU A 188 3.20 -3.54 12.95
C LEU A 188 2.35 -3.05 14.15
N GLY A 189 2.39 -1.75 14.44
CA GLY A 189 1.61 -1.15 15.51
C GLY A 189 2.35 -1.11 16.83
N GLY A 190 1.58 -0.93 17.91
CA GLY A 190 2.07 -0.78 19.26
C GLY A 190 0.90 -0.46 20.19
N PRO A 191 1.16 -0.03 21.44
CA PRO A 191 0.08 0.33 22.36
C PRO A 191 -0.88 1.37 21.75
N GLY A 192 -2.15 0.99 21.59
CA GLY A 192 -3.19 1.86 21.01
C GLY A 192 -3.35 1.78 19.49
N VAL A 193 -2.50 1.00 18.79
CA VAL A 193 -2.60 0.78 17.33
C VAL A 193 -2.61 -0.71 17.02
N ASP A 194 -3.76 -1.34 17.22
CA ASP A 194 -3.94 -2.79 16.99
C ASP A 194 -4.58 -3.06 15.62
N TRP A 195 -3.91 -2.57 14.55
CA TRP A 195 -4.38 -2.77 13.20
C TRP A 195 -4.18 -4.20 12.70
N THR A 196 -3.15 -4.90 13.20
CA THR A 196 -2.79 -6.25 12.73
C THR A 196 -3.90 -7.26 12.97
N ALA A 197 -4.56 -7.21 14.14
CA ALA A 197 -5.69 -8.10 14.44
C ALA A 197 -6.91 -7.83 13.54
N ALA A 198 -7.19 -6.56 13.21
CA ALA A 198 -8.24 -6.22 12.26
C ALA A 198 -7.90 -6.68 10.83
N CYS A 199 -6.65 -6.44 10.43
CA CYS A 199 -6.14 -6.83 9.12
C CYS A 199 -6.12 -8.36 8.93
N GLU A 200 -5.77 -9.12 9.97
CA GLU A 200 -5.82 -10.59 9.94
C GLU A 200 -7.25 -11.08 9.66
N ARG A 201 -8.27 -10.52 10.31
CA ARG A 201 -9.68 -10.86 10.03
C ARG A 201 -10.05 -10.56 8.58
N TRP A 202 -9.65 -9.39 8.07
CA TRP A 202 -9.87 -8.98 6.68
C TRP A 202 -9.17 -9.91 5.68
N LEU A 203 -7.92 -10.28 5.95
CA LEU A 203 -7.16 -11.22 5.14
C LEU A 203 -7.84 -12.60 5.08
N ARG A 204 -8.25 -13.14 6.24
CA ARG A 204 -8.96 -14.43 6.30
C ARG A 204 -10.30 -14.39 5.56
N ALA A 205 -11.07 -13.32 5.72
CA ALA A 205 -12.33 -13.11 4.99
C ALA A 205 -12.10 -13.02 3.47
N GLY A 206 -10.97 -12.45 3.05
CA GLY A 206 -10.54 -12.39 1.65
C GLY A 206 -9.91 -13.69 1.12
N GLY A 207 -9.82 -14.75 1.94
CA GLY A 207 -9.24 -16.04 1.57
C GLY A 207 -7.72 -16.03 1.45
N TRP A 208 -7.03 -15.15 2.23
CA TRP A 208 -5.59 -15.14 2.37
C TRP A 208 -5.15 -15.97 3.59
N GLY A 209 -4.00 -16.65 3.48
CA GLY A 209 -3.49 -17.55 4.51
C GLY A 209 -4.07 -18.96 4.41
N GLU A 210 -3.50 -19.89 5.17
CA GLU A 210 -4.01 -21.26 5.25
C GLU A 210 -5.38 -21.26 5.96
N LYS A 211 -6.34 -22.00 5.38
CA LYS A 211 -7.51 -22.42 6.14
C LYS A 211 -7.02 -23.40 7.20
N THR A 212 -7.03 -23.00 8.45
CA THR A 212 -7.00 -23.98 9.54
C THR A 212 -8.20 -24.89 9.34
N ILE A 213 -7.97 -26.10 8.84
CA ILE A 213 -9.01 -27.12 8.80
C ILE A 213 -9.25 -27.46 10.27
N PRO A 214 -10.46 -27.24 10.83
CA PRO A 214 -10.75 -27.75 12.15
C PRO A 214 -10.65 -29.27 12.08
N GLY A 215 -9.73 -29.85 12.85
CA GLY A 215 -9.66 -31.28 13.06
C GLY A 215 -10.88 -31.80 13.84
#